data_564857d40f4800bb58b7bd89a36eb715
#
_entry.id   564857d40f4800bb58b7bd89a36eb715
#
_cell.length_a   1.000
_cell.length_b   1.000
_cell.length_c   1.000
_cell.angle_alpha   90.00
_cell.angle_beta   90.00
_cell.angle_gamma   90.00
#
_symmetry.space_group_name_H-M   'P 1'
#
loop_
_entity.id
_entity.type
_entity.pdbx_description
1 polymer ?
#
loop_
_entity_poly.entity_id
_entity_poly.type
_entity_poly.pdbx_seq_one_letter_code
_entity_poly.pdbx_strand_id
1 'polypeptide(L)'
;DAVEVHAGHGDLISQFLSPYTNHRKDEFGGSLENRMRFMRMAMAEVMAAAGDDMAVLVKMNTRDGFRGGMEVPECIEVAKALEEIGVHALILSGGFVSRAPMYVMRGAMPIRSLTYYMQQFWLPIGVRIAGHMMIPTVPFKEAYFFEDALKFREAVKLPLVYVGGLVSREKIDMVLDAGFDGVSMARALLNEPDFVNRMAREENARNACEHANYCIAR
;
A
#
# COMPACT_ATOMS: atom_id res chain seq x y z
N ASP A 1 1.84 16.41 -15.85
CA ASP A 1 1.73 16.26 -14.40
C ASP A 1 0.79 15.09 -14.06
N ALA A 2 0.76 14.67 -12.80
CA ALA A 2 -0.06 13.54 -12.35
C ALA A 2 -0.60 13.76 -10.92
N VAL A 3 -1.73 13.12 -10.62
CA VAL A 3 -2.32 13.04 -9.28
C VAL A 3 -2.46 11.57 -8.86
N GLU A 4 -2.16 11.25 -7.61
CA GLU A 4 -2.37 9.94 -7.01
C GLU A 4 -3.58 9.97 -6.08
N VAL A 5 -4.61 9.18 -6.38
CA VAL A 5 -5.77 8.96 -5.50
C VAL A 5 -5.49 7.79 -4.58
N HIS A 6 -5.66 8.00 -3.28
CA HIS A 6 -5.40 6.95 -2.28
C HIS A 6 -6.66 6.13 -1.99
N ALA A 7 -6.70 4.89 -2.47
CA ALA A 7 -7.80 3.94 -2.29
C ALA A 7 -7.39 2.69 -1.47
N GLY A 8 -6.32 2.79 -0.69
CA GLY A 8 -5.77 1.69 0.10
C GLY A 8 -5.66 1.99 1.60
N HIS A 9 -4.99 1.10 2.32
CA HIS A 9 -4.47 1.21 3.68
C HIS A 9 -5.49 1.54 4.80
N GLY A 10 -6.81 1.49 4.52
CA GLY A 10 -7.86 1.83 5.47
C GLY A 10 -8.26 3.30 5.46
N ASP A 11 -7.86 4.07 4.44
CA ASP A 11 -8.38 5.41 4.20
C ASP A 11 -9.79 5.38 3.59
N LEU A 12 -10.42 6.54 3.39
CA LEU A 12 -11.85 6.65 3.13
C LEU A 12 -12.37 5.69 2.04
N ILE A 13 -11.78 5.67 0.86
CA ILE A 13 -12.22 4.78 -0.22
C ILE A 13 -12.03 3.32 0.19
N SER A 14 -10.89 2.96 0.77
CA SER A 14 -10.60 1.62 1.28
C SER A 14 -11.60 1.18 2.36
N GLN A 15 -12.09 2.09 3.20
CA GLN A 15 -13.12 1.79 4.20
C GLN A 15 -14.48 1.44 3.60
N PHE A 16 -14.84 2.04 2.46
CA PHE A 16 -16.03 1.65 1.71
C PHE A 16 -15.86 0.28 1.03
N LEU A 17 -14.67 -0.01 0.51
CA LEU A 17 -14.36 -1.26 -0.18
C LEU A 17 -14.29 -2.45 0.77
N SER A 18 -13.67 -2.29 1.94
CA SER A 18 -13.43 -3.39 2.87
C SER A 18 -14.71 -3.85 3.59
N PRO A 19 -15.04 -5.16 3.57
CA PRO A 19 -16.17 -5.68 4.31
C PRO A 19 -15.99 -5.59 5.83
N TYR A 20 -14.74 -5.40 6.29
CA TYR A 20 -14.42 -5.23 7.70
C TYR A 20 -14.91 -3.90 8.27
N THR A 21 -14.89 -2.84 7.48
CA THR A 21 -15.31 -1.48 7.89
C THR A 21 -16.68 -1.11 7.35
N ASN A 22 -17.04 -1.60 6.17
CA ASN A 22 -18.31 -1.28 5.53
C ASN A 22 -19.40 -2.25 5.95
N HIS A 23 -20.13 -1.90 7.01
CA HIS A 23 -21.30 -2.64 7.50
C HIS A 23 -22.63 -2.04 7.03
N ARG A 24 -22.62 -1.19 6.02
CA ARG A 24 -23.84 -0.55 5.47
C ARG A 24 -24.77 -1.60 4.84
N LYS A 25 -26.06 -1.28 4.86
CA LYS A 25 -27.14 -2.12 4.29
C LYS A 25 -27.89 -1.44 3.15
N ASP A 26 -27.40 -0.27 2.75
CA ASP A 26 -27.90 0.50 1.60
C ASP A 26 -27.09 0.18 0.34
N GLU A 27 -27.28 0.97 -0.70
CA GLU A 27 -26.62 0.84 -2.00
C GLU A 27 -25.09 1.01 -1.99
N PHE A 28 -24.49 1.37 -0.86
CA PHE A 28 -23.04 1.50 -0.67
C PHE A 28 -22.44 0.36 0.14
N GLY A 29 -23.21 -0.67 0.51
CA GLY A 29 -22.73 -1.77 1.35
C GLY A 29 -23.26 -3.15 0.94
N GLY A 30 -22.76 -4.19 1.61
CA GLY A 30 -23.10 -5.58 1.32
C GLY A 30 -22.25 -6.16 0.19
N SER A 31 -22.78 -6.28 -1.03
CA SER A 31 -22.06 -6.85 -2.18
C SER A 31 -20.82 -6.03 -2.55
N LEU A 32 -19.84 -6.65 -3.20
CA LEU A 32 -18.63 -5.95 -3.68
C LEU A 32 -19.03 -4.80 -4.64
N GLU A 33 -19.98 -5.02 -5.52
CA GLU A 33 -20.45 -3.97 -6.44
C GLU A 33 -20.98 -2.74 -5.69
N ASN A 34 -21.77 -2.94 -4.63
CA ASN A 34 -22.25 -1.84 -3.79
C ASN A 34 -21.10 -1.15 -3.04
N ARG A 35 -20.14 -1.92 -2.54
CA ARG A 35 -18.96 -1.37 -1.84
C ARG A 35 -18.06 -0.55 -2.77
N MET A 36 -18.00 -0.90 -4.06
CA MET A 36 -17.28 -0.15 -5.11
C MET A 36 -17.99 1.14 -5.54
N ARG A 37 -19.28 1.32 -5.26
CA ARG A 37 -20.07 2.46 -5.74
C ARG A 37 -19.47 3.81 -5.36
N PHE A 38 -19.06 3.98 -4.09
CA PHE A 38 -18.42 5.23 -3.65
C PHE A 38 -17.10 5.51 -4.41
N MET A 39 -16.27 4.47 -4.59
CA MET A 39 -15.05 4.58 -5.38
C MET A 39 -15.36 5.01 -6.82
N ARG A 40 -16.32 4.37 -7.49
CA ARG A 40 -16.72 4.72 -8.86
C ARG A 40 -17.18 6.18 -8.98
N MET A 41 -17.98 6.66 -8.03
CA MET A 41 -18.43 8.05 -7.99
C MET A 41 -17.25 9.02 -7.79
N ALA A 42 -16.40 8.77 -6.81
CA ALA A 42 -15.24 9.61 -6.52
C ALA A 42 -14.28 9.66 -7.72
N MET A 43 -14.01 8.51 -8.35
CA MET A 43 -13.12 8.45 -9.50
C MET A 43 -13.70 9.11 -10.75
N ALA A 44 -15.00 9.05 -10.98
CA ALA A 44 -15.65 9.77 -12.07
C ALA A 44 -15.43 11.29 -11.95
N GLU A 45 -15.59 11.85 -10.76
CA GLU A 45 -15.34 13.27 -10.50
C GLU A 45 -13.85 13.65 -10.63
N VAL A 46 -12.94 12.79 -10.13
CA VAL A 46 -11.49 13.01 -10.26
C VAL A 46 -11.07 13.00 -11.73
N MET A 47 -11.54 12.01 -12.52
CA MET A 47 -11.23 11.92 -13.95
C MET A 47 -11.78 13.13 -14.72
N ALA A 48 -13.01 13.56 -14.42
CA ALA A 48 -13.60 14.74 -15.04
C ALA A 48 -12.81 16.04 -14.71
N ALA A 49 -12.33 16.17 -13.47
CA ALA A 49 -11.54 17.32 -13.02
C ALA A 49 -10.12 17.32 -13.59
N ALA A 50 -9.51 16.15 -13.76
CA ALA A 50 -8.15 16.00 -14.31
C ALA A 50 -8.10 16.34 -15.83
N GLY A 51 -9.18 16.03 -16.56
CA GLY A 51 -9.22 16.23 -18.00
C GLY A 51 -8.10 15.48 -18.74
N ASP A 52 -7.67 16.01 -19.88
CA ASP A 52 -6.64 15.41 -20.73
C ASP A 52 -5.21 15.82 -20.34
N ASP A 53 -5.06 16.79 -19.43
CA ASP A 53 -3.76 17.39 -19.11
C ASP A 53 -3.06 16.72 -17.91
N MET A 54 -3.77 15.87 -17.15
CA MET A 54 -3.26 15.29 -15.92
C MET A 54 -3.47 13.78 -15.84
N ALA A 55 -2.40 13.03 -15.64
CA ALA A 55 -2.51 11.60 -15.39
C ALA A 55 -3.10 11.32 -13.99
N VAL A 56 -4.05 10.39 -13.92
CA VAL A 56 -4.67 9.94 -12.66
C VAL A 56 -4.17 8.53 -12.33
N LEU A 57 -3.45 8.40 -11.22
CA LEU A 57 -2.97 7.14 -10.70
C LEU A 57 -3.79 6.77 -9.46
N VAL A 58 -3.99 5.49 -9.22
CA VAL A 58 -4.71 5.02 -8.01
C VAL A 58 -3.84 4.06 -7.23
N LYS A 59 -3.55 4.41 -5.96
CA LYS A 59 -2.92 3.48 -5.03
C LYS A 59 -3.99 2.65 -4.35
N MET A 60 -3.86 1.31 -4.46
CA MET A 60 -4.83 0.38 -3.92
C MET A 60 -4.16 -0.78 -3.17
N ASN A 61 -4.95 -1.51 -2.39
CA ASN A 61 -4.50 -2.73 -1.74
C ASN A 61 -4.55 -3.92 -2.69
N THR A 62 -3.53 -4.79 -2.63
CA THR A 62 -3.61 -6.16 -3.16
C THR A 62 -4.44 -7.07 -2.25
N ARG A 63 -4.44 -6.79 -0.94
CA ARG A 63 -5.34 -7.33 0.10
C ARG A 63 -5.24 -6.48 1.38
N ASP A 64 -6.19 -6.62 2.27
CA ASP A 64 -6.16 -5.90 3.56
C ASP A 64 -5.19 -6.51 4.58
N GLY A 65 -4.82 -7.78 4.41
CA GLY A 65 -3.77 -8.43 5.20
C GLY A 65 -4.21 -8.94 6.59
N PHE A 66 -5.52 -9.12 6.81
CA PHE A 66 -6.08 -9.70 8.03
C PHE A 66 -7.43 -10.38 7.75
N ARG A 67 -7.84 -11.27 8.64
CA ARG A 67 -9.08 -12.03 8.50
C ARG A 67 -10.30 -11.11 8.52
N GLY A 68 -11.15 -11.24 7.53
CA GLY A 68 -12.39 -10.46 7.37
C GLY A 68 -12.23 -9.14 6.60
N GLY A 69 -11.01 -8.81 6.17
CA GLY A 69 -10.74 -7.77 5.18
C GLY A 69 -10.89 -8.30 3.75
N MET A 70 -10.62 -7.43 2.77
CA MET A 70 -10.57 -7.80 1.35
C MET A 70 -9.40 -8.74 1.05
N GLU A 71 -9.65 -9.72 0.21
CA GLU A 71 -8.66 -10.64 -0.32
C GLU A 71 -8.35 -10.37 -1.80
N VAL A 72 -7.28 -10.98 -2.31
CA VAL A 72 -6.77 -10.73 -3.68
C VAL A 72 -7.86 -10.81 -4.76
N PRO A 73 -8.77 -11.80 -4.78
CA PRO A 73 -9.80 -11.86 -5.83
C PRO A 73 -10.73 -10.64 -5.85
N GLU A 74 -11.18 -10.16 -4.70
CA GLU A 74 -12.01 -8.94 -4.63
C GLU A 74 -11.22 -7.69 -5.04
N CYS A 75 -9.95 -7.59 -4.62
CA CYS A 75 -9.10 -6.46 -5.01
C CYS A 75 -8.81 -6.45 -6.52
N ILE A 76 -8.73 -7.61 -7.17
CA ILE A 76 -8.62 -7.70 -8.63
C ILE A 76 -9.88 -7.16 -9.31
N GLU A 77 -11.07 -7.45 -8.80
CA GLU A 77 -12.32 -6.87 -9.36
C GLU A 77 -12.35 -5.35 -9.18
N VAL A 78 -11.82 -4.82 -8.07
CA VAL A 78 -11.63 -3.37 -7.90
C VAL A 78 -10.65 -2.81 -8.94
N ALA A 79 -9.54 -3.49 -9.21
CA ALA A 79 -8.58 -3.08 -10.24
C ALA A 79 -9.19 -3.04 -11.65
N LYS A 80 -9.98 -4.05 -12.02
CA LYS A 80 -10.74 -4.07 -13.28
C LYS A 80 -11.73 -2.92 -13.37
N ALA A 81 -12.45 -2.63 -12.28
CA ALA A 81 -13.38 -1.50 -12.23
C ALA A 81 -12.66 -0.14 -12.43
N LEU A 82 -11.44 0.01 -11.89
CA LEU A 82 -10.61 1.18 -12.11
C LEU A 82 -10.10 1.27 -13.56
N GLU A 83 -9.75 0.13 -14.16
CA GLU A 83 -9.41 0.05 -15.60
C GLU A 83 -10.59 0.47 -16.49
N GLU A 84 -11.81 -0.01 -16.20
CA GLU A 84 -13.04 0.39 -16.91
C GLU A 84 -13.33 1.90 -16.80
N ILE A 85 -13.02 2.52 -15.66
CA ILE A 85 -13.16 3.97 -15.45
C ILE A 85 -12.14 4.76 -16.29
N GLY A 86 -11.03 4.12 -16.68
CA GLY A 86 -10.01 4.73 -17.52
C GLY A 86 -8.89 5.41 -16.73
N VAL A 87 -8.61 5.01 -15.49
CA VAL A 87 -7.43 5.51 -14.75
C VAL A 87 -6.14 5.14 -15.49
N HIS A 88 -5.09 5.93 -15.32
CA HIS A 88 -3.90 5.83 -16.15
C HIS A 88 -2.86 4.82 -15.62
N ALA A 89 -2.86 4.55 -14.32
CA ALA A 89 -2.00 3.51 -13.72
C ALA A 89 -2.51 3.10 -12.33
N LEU A 90 -2.12 1.89 -11.89
CA LEU A 90 -2.36 1.42 -10.52
C LEU A 90 -1.04 1.29 -9.76
N ILE A 91 -1.04 1.74 -8.51
CA ILE A 91 0.06 1.58 -7.57
C ILE A 91 -0.34 0.48 -6.57
N LEU A 92 0.23 -0.71 -6.72
CA LEU A 92 -0.13 -1.89 -5.96
C LEU A 92 0.60 -1.94 -4.63
N SER A 93 -0.13 -1.70 -3.55
CA SER A 93 0.33 -1.81 -2.18
C SER A 93 -0.50 -2.87 -1.42
N GLY A 94 -0.56 -2.84 -0.11
CA GLY A 94 -1.41 -3.75 0.64
C GLY A 94 -1.45 -3.45 2.13
N GLY A 95 -2.48 -3.97 2.78
CA GLY A 95 -2.67 -3.85 4.22
C GLY A 95 -3.63 -2.73 4.64
N PHE A 96 -3.85 -2.65 5.95
CA PHE A 96 -4.81 -1.74 6.58
C PHE A 96 -4.14 -1.19 7.86
N VAL A 97 -3.75 0.08 7.85
CA VAL A 97 -2.85 0.66 8.87
C VAL A 97 -3.40 0.54 10.29
N SER A 98 -4.70 0.81 10.48
CA SER A 98 -5.31 0.76 11.82
C SER A 98 -5.48 -0.66 12.37
N ARG A 99 -5.49 -1.69 11.51
CA ARG A 99 -5.75 -3.09 11.91
C ARG A 99 -4.53 -3.99 11.79
N ALA A 100 -3.71 -3.79 10.77
CA ALA A 100 -2.56 -4.62 10.45
C ALA A 100 -1.34 -3.76 10.01
N PRO A 101 -0.86 -2.83 10.85
CA PRO A 101 0.21 -1.89 10.46
C PRO A 101 1.47 -2.63 10.03
N MET A 102 1.84 -3.71 10.70
CA MET A 102 3.06 -4.45 10.37
C MET A 102 2.92 -5.33 9.11
N TYR A 103 1.70 -5.57 8.62
CA TYR A 103 1.52 -6.16 7.30
C TYR A 103 1.95 -5.20 6.18
N VAL A 104 1.62 -3.91 6.33
CA VAL A 104 2.05 -2.85 5.39
C VAL A 104 3.56 -2.62 5.48
N MET A 105 4.06 -2.47 6.70
CA MET A 105 5.40 -1.93 6.96
C MET A 105 6.48 -3.00 7.09
N ARG A 106 6.12 -4.21 7.51
CA ARG A 106 7.06 -5.28 7.87
C ARG A 106 8.10 -4.85 8.93
N GLY A 107 8.75 -5.80 9.55
CA GLY A 107 9.68 -5.54 10.65
C GLY A 107 8.97 -5.42 12.00
N ALA A 108 9.60 -4.78 12.97
CA ALA A 108 9.06 -4.54 14.30
C ALA A 108 8.58 -3.08 14.46
N MET A 109 7.53 -2.88 15.27
CA MET A 109 7.15 -1.53 15.68
C MET A 109 8.14 -1.02 16.73
N PRO A 110 8.75 0.16 16.54
CA PRO A 110 9.68 0.74 17.54
C PRO A 110 8.91 1.35 18.72
N ILE A 111 8.37 0.50 19.57
CA ILE A 111 7.47 0.86 20.69
C ILE A 111 8.05 1.96 21.59
N ARG A 112 9.36 1.93 21.87
CA ARG A 112 10.01 2.93 22.72
C ARG A 112 9.96 4.33 22.09
N SER A 113 10.25 4.45 20.79
CA SER A 113 10.19 5.72 20.05
C SER A 113 8.77 6.22 19.93
N LEU A 114 7.82 5.32 19.58
CA LEU A 114 6.41 5.65 19.49
C LEU A 114 5.87 6.21 20.81
N THR A 115 6.21 5.57 21.93
CA THR A 115 5.72 5.99 23.26
C THR A 115 6.37 7.28 23.77
N TYR A 116 7.51 7.70 23.22
CA TYR A 116 8.17 8.96 23.59
C TYR A 116 7.33 10.18 23.23
N TYR A 117 6.59 10.14 22.12
CA TYR A 117 5.76 11.24 21.62
C TYR A 117 4.31 11.18 22.12
N MET A 118 3.92 10.20 22.95
CA MET A 118 2.57 10.13 23.54
C MET A 118 2.40 11.15 24.65
N GLN A 119 1.38 11.98 24.56
CA GLN A 119 1.13 13.07 25.52
C GLN A 119 0.54 12.59 26.86
N GLN A 120 -0.21 11.49 26.86
CA GLN A 120 -0.83 10.96 28.09
C GLN A 120 0.20 10.18 28.91
N PHE A 121 0.40 10.55 30.18
CA PHE A 121 1.45 9.97 31.04
C PHE A 121 1.29 8.47 31.34
N TRP A 122 0.07 7.93 31.34
CA TRP A 122 -0.22 6.52 31.64
C TRP A 122 -0.18 5.60 30.40
N LEU A 123 -0.52 6.14 29.22
CA LEU A 123 -0.62 5.38 27.98
C LEU A 123 0.72 4.77 27.54
N PRO A 124 1.88 5.48 27.60
CA PRO A 124 3.18 4.91 27.28
C PRO A 124 3.55 3.68 28.10
N ILE A 125 3.14 3.64 29.37
CA ILE A 125 3.44 2.52 30.28
C ILE A 125 2.71 1.26 29.78
N GLY A 126 1.41 1.36 29.53
CA GLY A 126 0.60 0.27 29.00
C GLY A 126 1.10 -0.23 27.64
N VAL A 127 1.43 0.70 26.72
CA VAL A 127 1.94 0.37 25.39
C VAL A 127 3.33 -0.28 25.46
N ARG A 128 4.21 0.11 26.37
CA ARG A 128 5.53 -0.54 26.56
C ARG A 128 5.41 -1.96 27.10
N ILE A 129 4.41 -2.24 27.92
CA ILE A 129 4.18 -3.58 28.50
C ILE A 129 3.47 -4.49 27.48
N ALA A 130 2.40 -4.02 26.86
CA ALA A 130 1.52 -4.85 26.03
C ALA A 130 1.72 -4.65 24.50
N GLY A 131 2.47 -3.62 24.09
CA GLY A 131 2.54 -3.22 22.68
C GLY A 131 3.07 -4.30 21.74
N HIS A 132 4.03 -5.11 22.16
CA HIS A 132 4.55 -6.23 21.36
C HIS A 132 3.52 -7.36 21.17
N MET A 133 2.58 -7.51 22.11
CA MET A 133 1.47 -8.48 21.97
C MET A 133 0.36 -7.92 21.09
N MET A 134 0.12 -6.61 21.14
CA MET A 134 -0.92 -5.94 20.36
C MET A 134 -0.50 -5.68 18.90
N ILE A 135 0.79 -5.43 18.67
CA ILE A 135 1.36 -5.15 17.36
C ILE A 135 2.47 -6.17 17.07
N PRO A 136 2.10 -7.38 16.58
CA PRO A 136 3.06 -8.43 16.33
C PRO A 136 4.05 -8.04 15.23
N THR A 137 5.31 -8.43 15.41
CA THR A 137 6.35 -8.29 14.38
C THR A 137 6.00 -9.17 13.19
N VAL A 138 6.06 -8.60 11.99
CA VAL A 138 5.98 -9.35 10.73
C VAL A 138 7.36 -9.28 10.07
N PRO A 139 8.08 -10.41 9.90
CA PRO A 139 9.41 -10.42 9.33
C PRO A 139 9.48 -9.71 7.98
N PHE A 140 10.54 -8.93 7.78
CA PHE A 140 10.82 -8.34 6.48
C PHE A 140 11.34 -9.41 5.52
N LYS A 141 10.76 -9.47 4.32
CA LYS A 141 11.26 -10.18 3.16
C LYS A 141 11.21 -9.19 2.01
N GLU A 142 12.28 -9.07 1.24
CA GLU A 142 12.27 -8.14 0.10
C GLU A 142 11.19 -8.55 -0.90
N ALA A 143 10.56 -7.57 -1.55
CA ALA A 143 9.47 -7.76 -2.50
C ALA A 143 8.25 -8.53 -1.93
N TYR A 144 7.84 -8.24 -0.69
CA TYR A 144 6.86 -9.03 0.07
C TYR A 144 5.41 -9.03 -0.48
N PHE A 145 5.06 -8.17 -1.43
CA PHE A 145 3.75 -8.21 -2.12
C PHE A 145 3.84 -8.80 -3.54
N PHE A 146 5.02 -9.25 -3.98
CA PHE A 146 5.26 -9.60 -5.38
C PHE A 146 4.34 -10.71 -5.90
N GLU A 147 4.17 -11.79 -5.15
CA GLU A 147 3.31 -12.92 -5.55
C GLU A 147 1.83 -12.52 -5.71
N ASP A 148 1.35 -11.62 -4.86
CA ASP A 148 -0.01 -11.09 -5.00
C ASP A 148 -0.09 -10.11 -6.17
N ALA A 149 0.90 -9.23 -6.33
CA ALA A 149 0.94 -8.24 -7.40
C ALA A 149 1.00 -8.88 -8.81
N LEU A 150 1.66 -10.03 -8.98
CA LEU A 150 1.67 -10.78 -10.24
C LEU A 150 0.26 -11.15 -10.71
N LYS A 151 -0.65 -11.50 -9.80
CA LYS A 151 -2.05 -11.81 -10.14
C LYS A 151 -2.79 -10.62 -10.72
N PHE A 152 -2.43 -9.40 -10.31
CA PHE A 152 -2.96 -8.17 -10.92
C PHE A 152 -2.39 -7.95 -12.31
N ARG A 153 -1.08 -8.21 -12.52
CA ARG A 153 -0.48 -8.11 -13.85
C ARG A 153 -1.15 -9.04 -14.86
N GLU A 154 -1.57 -10.21 -14.42
CA GLU A 154 -2.32 -11.16 -15.28
C GLU A 154 -3.76 -10.71 -15.54
N ALA A 155 -4.36 -9.91 -14.63
CA ALA A 155 -5.78 -9.58 -14.63
C ALA A 155 -6.12 -8.26 -15.33
N VAL A 156 -5.21 -7.30 -15.38
CA VAL A 156 -5.42 -5.96 -15.96
C VAL A 156 -4.30 -5.58 -16.93
N LYS A 157 -4.60 -4.69 -17.86
CA LYS A 157 -3.65 -4.21 -18.89
C LYS A 157 -3.04 -2.85 -18.56
N LEU A 158 -3.58 -2.16 -17.55
CA LEU A 158 -3.07 -0.88 -17.09
C LEU A 158 -1.58 -0.94 -16.73
N PRO A 159 -0.85 0.17 -16.87
CA PRO A 159 0.44 0.34 -16.23
C PRO A 159 0.36 0.07 -14.73
N LEU A 160 1.27 -0.76 -14.23
CA LEU A 160 1.33 -1.15 -12.82
C LEU A 160 2.65 -0.71 -12.18
N VAL A 161 2.53 -0.01 -11.06
CA VAL A 161 3.66 0.38 -10.20
C VAL A 161 3.66 -0.51 -8.96
N TYR A 162 4.76 -1.22 -8.76
CA TYR A 162 4.92 -2.11 -7.61
C TYR A 162 5.36 -1.34 -6.35
N VAL A 163 4.76 -1.64 -5.21
CA VAL A 163 5.19 -1.19 -3.87
C VAL A 163 5.38 -2.41 -2.98
N GLY A 164 6.48 -2.52 -2.26
CA GLY A 164 6.62 -3.62 -1.30
C GLY A 164 8.05 -4.00 -0.96
N GLY A 165 8.79 -3.12 -0.27
CA GLY A 165 10.06 -3.44 0.38
C GLY A 165 11.21 -3.74 -0.56
N LEU A 166 11.36 -2.94 -1.61
CA LEU A 166 12.52 -3.01 -2.51
C LEU A 166 13.71 -2.26 -1.91
N VAL A 167 14.85 -2.94 -1.80
CA VAL A 167 16.10 -2.41 -1.27
C VAL A 167 17.33 -2.85 -2.07
N SER A 168 17.17 -3.62 -3.13
CA SER A 168 18.27 -4.04 -4.01
C SER A 168 17.91 -3.85 -5.47
N ARG A 169 18.92 -3.54 -6.28
CA ARG A 169 18.77 -3.47 -7.74
C ARG A 169 18.26 -4.80 -8.30
N GLU A 170 18.81 -5.95 -7.85
CA GLU A 170 18.36 -7.29 -8.25
C GLU A 170 16.83 -7.47 -8.15
N LYS A 171 16.22 -7.03 -7.02
CA LYS A 171 14.78 -7.20 -6.82
C LYS A 171 13.95 -6.17 -7.58
N ILE A 172 14.51 -4.99 -7.84
CA ILE A 172 13.88 -4.00 -8.72
C ILE A 172 13.85 -4.52 -10.15
N ASP A 173 14.97 -5.00 -10.68
CA ASP A 173 15.07 -5.58 -12.02
C ASP A 173 14.12 -6.80 -12.15
N MET A 174 14.07 -7.69 -11.16
CA MET A 174 13.12 -8.82 -11.12
C MET A 174 11.66 -8.35 -11.25
N VAL A 175 11.27 -7.26 -10.59
CA VAL A 175 9.91 -6.73 -10.66
C VAL A 175 9.63 -6.14 -12.05
N LEU A 176 10.56 -5.37 -12.60
CA LEU A 176 10.41 -4.77 -13.94
C LEU A 176 10.37 -5.84 -15.03
N ASP A 177 11.24 -6.86 -14.95
CA ASP A 177 11.26 -8.00 -15.88
C ASP A 177 9.96 -8.82 -15.83
N ALA A 178 9.25 -8.80 -14.70
CA ALA A 178 7.93 -9.42 -14.56
C ALA A 178 6.78 -8.61 -15.20
N GLY A 179 7.09 -7.49 -15.87
CA GLY A 179 6.13 -6.67 -16.62
C GLY A 179 5.46 -5.55 -15.82
N PHE A 180 6.06 -5.14 -14.71
CA PHE A 180 5.65 -3.90 -14.04
C PHE A 180 6.31 -2.69 -14.69
N ASP A 181 5.56 -1.60 -14.82
CA ASP A 181 6.00 -0.39 -15.51
C ASP A 181 6.83 0.54 -14.62
N GLY A 182 6.81 0.30 -13.30
CA GLY A 182 7.59 1.06 -12.36
C GLY A 182 7.58 0.47 -10.95
N VAL A 183 8.41 1.06 -10.09
CA VAL A 183 8.51 0.72 -8.67
C VAL A 183 8.40 1.97 -7.81
N SER A 184 7.79 1.83 -6.63
CA SER A 184 7.70 2.90 -5.64
C SER A 184 8.38 2.47 -4.35
N MET A 185 9.31 3.31 -3.87
CA MET A 185 10.12 3.07 -2.68
C MET A 185 9.96 4.24 -1.71
N ALA A 186 9.63 3.96 -0.44
CA ALA A 186 9.58 4.99 0.60
C ALA A 186 10.81 4.91 1.51
N ARG A 187 10.89 3.88 2.36
CA ARG A 187 11.92 3.80 3.41
C ARG A 187 13.35 3.71 2.85
N ALA A 188 13.55 3.06 1.72
CA ALA A 188 14.85 3.01 1.06
C ALA A 188 15.33 4.43 0.70
N LEU A 189 14.47 5.26 0.12
CA LEU A 189 14.81 6.63 -0.26
C LEU A 189 14.89 7.60 0.94
N LEU A 190 14.15 7.34 2.03
CA LEU A 190 14.34 8.06 3.29
C LEU A 190 15.71 7.76 3.92
N ASN A 191 16.16 6.50 3.83
CA ASN A 191 17.46 6.07 4.34
C ASN A 191 18.62 6.56 3.47
N GLU A 192 18.43 6.55 2.15
CA GLU A 192 19.44 6.90 1.16
C GLU A 192 18.79 7.61 -0.05
N PRO A 193 18.68 8.95 -0.02
CA PRO A 193 18.03 9.71 -1.10
C PRO A 193 18.69 9.54 -2.48
N ASP A 194 20.01 9.27 -2.54
CA ASP A 194 20.77 9.05 -3.78
C ASP A 194 20.77 7.58 -4.26
N PHE A 195 19.96 6.71 -3.65
CA PHE A 195 19.98 5.26 -3.96
C PHE A 195 19.71 4.95 -5.43
N VAL A 196 18.79 5.67 -6.09
CA VAL A 196 18.50 5.48 -7.52
C VAL A 196 19.72 5.83 -8.39
N ASN A 197 20.39 6.95 -8.12
CA ASN A 197 21.60 7.33 -8.84
C ASN A 197 22.76 6.35 -8.59
N ARG A 198 22.84 5.80 -7.38
CA ARG A 198 23.84 4.78 -7.05
C ARG A 198 23.58 3.48 -7.79
N MET A 199 22.34 3.03 -7.89
CA MET A 199 21.96 1.87 -8.71
C MET A 199 22.34 2.04 -10.20
N ALA A 200 22.29 3.25 -10.73
CA ALA A 200 22.70 3.51 -12.11
C ALA A 200 24.22 3.28 -12.33
N ARG A 201 25.03 3.35 -11.27
CA ARG A 201 26.49 3.22 -11.30
C ARG A 201 27.01 1.89 -10.79
N GLU A 202 26.25 1.22 -9.94
CA GLU A 202 26.64 -0.02 -9.23
C GLU A 202 25.65 -1.14 -9.54
N GLU A 203 26.10 -2.17 -10.21
CA GLU A 203 25.27 -3.32 -10.63
C GLU A 203 24.65 -4.05 -9.42
N ASN A 204 25.39 -4.22 -8.33
CA ASN A 204 24.94 -4.92 -7.12
C ASN A 204 24.51 -3.95 -5.99
N ALA A 205 24.00 -2.76 -6.35
CA ALA A 205 23.58 -1.77 -5.38
C ALA A 205 22.48 -2.32 -4.44
N ARG A 206 22.72 -2.17 -3.14
CA ARG A 206 21.78 -2.55 -2.09
C ARG A 206 21.68 -1.43 -1.05
N ASN A 207 20.47 -1.02 -0.71
CA ASN A 207 20.19 -0.01 0.31
C ASN A 207 20.40 -0.59 1.72
N ALA A 208 20.96 0.22 2.62
CA ALA A 208 21.27 -0.16 4.00
C ALA A 208 20.08 -0.03 4.98
N CYS A 209 18.86 0.16 4.48
CA CYS A 209 17.68 0.27 5.34
C CYS A 209 17.43 -1.04 6.14
N GLU A 210 17.54 -0.98 7.45
CA GLU A 210 17.37 -2.13 8.36
C GLU A 210 15.90 -2.47 8.66
N HIS A 211 14.94 -1.72 8.13
CA HIS A 211 13.49 -1.88 8.37
C HIS A 211 13.09 -1.80 9.85
N ALA A 212 13.86 -1.05 10.63
CA ALA A 212 13.61 -0.83 12.06
C ALA A 212 12.42 0.11 12.34
N ASN A 213 11.83 0.68 11.28
CA ASN A 213 10.63 1.51 11.32
C ASN A 213 10.72 2.80 12.18
N TYR A 214 11.91 3.25 12.54
CA TYR A 214 12.07 4.52 13.28
C TYR A 214 11.56 5.74 12.49
N CYS A 215 11.60 5.70 11.17
CA CYS A 215 11.12 6.78 10.29
C CYS A 215 9.60 7.01 10.38
N ILE A 216 8.82 6.07 10.91
CA ILE A 216 7.36 6.17 11.07
C ILE A 216 6.93 6.38 12.53
N ALA A 217 7.86 6.34 13.48
CA ALA A 217 7.59 6.49 14.92
C ALA A 217 7.98 7.88 15.47
N ARG A 218 8.29 8.82 14.58
CA ARG A 218 8.69 10.20 14.94
C ARG A 218 7.63 11.20 14.51
#